data_ad37adaa011aa57c8ada9f4f6a7b4488
#
_entry.id   ad37adaa011aa57c8ada9f4f6a7b4488
#
_cell.length_a   1.000
_cell.length_b   1.000
_cell.length_c   1.000
_cell.angle_alpha   90.00
_cell.angle_beta   90.00
_cell.angle_gamma   90.00
#
_symmetry.space_group_name_H-M   'P 1'
#
loop_
_entity.id
_entity.type
_entity.pdbx_description
1 polymer ?
#
loop_
_entity_poly.entity_id
_entity_poly.type
_entity_poly.pdbx_seq_one_letter_code
_entity_poly.pdbx_strand_id
1 'polypeptide(L)'
;MIGGVTVNFILALFIYIAVMWVWGKEYLPVENAIYGVHLADESIAGENLFMEGDIILDINGNVPQTMGDISSLIVIDGNREVNLIRNGVKKHISLPSDFEQRVLANVKGPLFEPLIPTCVNDVTLNSGASEAGLQPNDSLVEINGQPFPFFQHFAIELQNHKDTTIELGLYRGEEHVVVQVNVSDAGTLGFHTKMPRDLLVYNTEKFGFFESIPEGINLGVETLGKYVKSMGLLFSKEGAKQLGGFGSIGKIFPSEWNWQIFWLNTAFLSIILAFMNILPIPALDGGHVMFLIYEMIAGKAPSDKFLTRAQVVGMVVLLSLLLYANGMDIYRWIAGA
;
A
#
# COMPACT_ATOMS: atom_id res chain seq x y z
N MET A 1 10.96 -13.47 -29.32
CA MET A 1 10.67 -14.01 -27.99
C MET A 1 10.88 -12.95 -26.90
N ILE A 2 12.04 -12.28 -26.80
CA ILE A 2 12.25 -11.22 -25.78
C ILE A 2 11.52 -9.91 -26.14
N GLY A 3 11.07 -9.74 -27.39
CA GLY A 3 10.47 -8.49 -27.89
C GLY A 3 9.26 -8.02 -27.09
N GLY A 4 8.34 -8.91 -26.70
CA GLY A 4 7.15 -8.55 -25.91
C GLY A 4 7.51 -8.04 -24.51
N VAL A 5 8.46 -8.70 -23.85
CA VAL A 5 9.00 -8.26 -22.54
C VAL A 5 9.64 -6.89 -22.63
N THR A 6 10.50 -6.71 -23.65
CA THR A 6 11.22 -5.43 -23.86
C THR A 6 10.25 -4.29 -24.15
N VAL A 7 9.24 -4.52 -25.00
CA VAL A 7 8.24 -3.50 -25.34
C VAL A 7 7.43 -3.10 -24.11
N ASN A 8 6.96 -4.06 -23.31
CA ASN A 8 6.21 -3.77 -22.10
C ASN A 8 7.04 -3.00 -21.08
N PHE A 9 8.33 -3.36 -20.91
CA PHE A 9 9.22 -2.65 -20.00
C PHE A 9 9.50 -1.22 -20.46
N ILE A 10 9.82 -1.03 -21.75
CA ILE A 10 10.04 0.30 -22.32
C ILE A 10 8.77 1.15 -22.25
N LEU A 11 7.61 0.57 -22.55
CA LEU A 11 6.31 1.25 -22.46
C LEU A 11 6.05 1.74 -21.05
N ALA A 12 6.28 0.89 -20.05
CA ALA A 12 6.09 1.26 -18.65
C ALA A 12 7.00 2.43 -18.24
N LEU A 13 8.30 2.36 -18.58
CA LEU A 13 9.25 3.46 -18.31
C LEU A 13 8.82 4.74 -18.99
N PHE A 14 8.40 4.66 -20.25
CA PHE A 14 7.92 5.82 -21.00
C PHE A 14 6.70 6.46 -20.33
N ILE A 15 5.74 5.66 -19.86
CA ILE A 15 4.57 6.15 -19.15
C ILE A 15 4.97 6.79 -17.81
N TYR A 16 5.87 6.16 -17.03
CA TYR A 16 6.34 6.77 -15.78
C TYR A 16 7.04 8.10 -16.01
N ILE A 17 7.88 8.21 -17.03
CA ILE A 17 8.51 9.49 -17.42
C ILE A 17 7.45 10.54 -17.77
N ALA A 18 6.45 10.17 -18.56
CA ALA A 18 5.35 11.06 -18.92
C ALA A 18 4.53 11.50 -17.70
N VAL A 19 4.26 10.59 -16.77
CA VAL A 19 3.56 10.90 -15.50
C VAL A 19 4.38 11.87 -14.66
N MET A 20 5.68 11.65 -14.50
CA MET A 20 6.58 12.57 -13.77
C MET A 20 6.62 13.94 -14.42
N TRP A 21 6.63 14.01 -15.73
CA TRP A 21 6.63 15.28 -16.46
C TRP A 21 5.31 16.04 -16.33
N VAL A 22 4.16 15.35 -16.47
CA VAL A 22 2.84 16.00 -16.51
C VAL A 22 2.34 16.32 -15.09
N TRP A 23 2.44 15.38 -14.15
CA TRP A 23 1.88 15.51 -12.79
C TRP A 23 2.95 15.77 -11.72
N GLY A 24 4.19 15.32 -11.95
CA GLY A 24 5.24 15.37 -10.94
C GLY A 24 5.14 14.25 -9.91
N LYS A 25 5.89 14.40 -8.83
CA LYS A 25 5.92 13.48 -7.68
C LYS A 25 5.20 14.14 -6.50
N GLU A 26 4.09 13.55 -6.07
CA GLU A 26 3.37 13.98 -4.88
C GLU A 26 3.87 13.17 -3.68
N TYR A 27 4.18 13.84 -2.57
CA TYR A 27 4.58 13.21 -1.33
C TYR A 27 4.13 14.02 -0.12
N LEU A 28 3.97 13.35 1.02
CA LEU A 28 3.71 14.00 2.31
C LEU A 28 5.04 14.29 2.99
N PRO A 29 5.43 15.57 3.15
CA PRO A 29 6.58 15.92 3.98
C PRO A 29 6.35 15.47 5.43
N VAL A 30 7.41 15.01 6.11
CA VAL A 30 7.31 14.56 7.51
C VAL A 30 6.82 15.70 8.41
N GLU A 31 7.25 16.92 8.17
CA GLU A 31 6.81 18.12 8.91
C GLU A 31 5.30 18.39 8.78
N ASN A 32 4.65 17.92 7.72
CA ASN A 32 3.22 18.07 7.48
C ASN A 32 2.39 16.93 8.09
N ALA A 33 3.02 15.90 8.64
CA ALA A 33 2.36 14.86 9.43
C ALA A 33 2.10 15.37 10.85
N ILE A 34 1.30 16.42 10.95
CA ILE A 34 1.10 17.23 12.17
C ILE A 34 0.48 16.46 13.34
N TYR A 35 -0.17 15.34 13.08
CA TYR A 35 -0.75 14.47 14.12
C TYR A 35 0.23 13.37 14.55
N GLY A 36 1.43 13.32 13.94
CA GLY A 36 2.43 12.30 14.22
C GLY A 36 2.20 11.00 13.45
N VAL A 37 2.88 9.94 13.89
CA VAL A 37 2.91 8.65 13.23
C VAL A 37 2.01 7.63 13.90
N HIS A 38 1.38 6.78 13.10
CA HIS A 38 0.82 5.49 13.47
C HIS A 38 1.89 4.41 13.30
N LEU A 39 1.99 3.50 14.26
CA LEU A 39 2.97 2.43 14.26
C LEU A 39 2.41 1.19 13.54
N ALA A 40 3.18 0.64 12.62
CA ALA A 40 2.77 -0.53 11.85
C ALA A 40 2.65 -1.82 12.68
N ASP A 41 3.33 -1.89 13.82
CA ASP A 41 3.35 -3.08 14.67
C ASP A 41 3.76 -2.73 16.11
N GLU A 42 3.21 -3.44 17.09
CA GLU A 42 3.53 -3.24 18.51
C GLU A 42 4.98 -3.58 18.87
N SER A 43 5.67 -4.38 18.05
CA SER A 43 7.09 -4.75 18.30
C SER A 43 8.04 -3.56 18.22
N ILE A 44 7.63 -2.46 17.59
CA ILE A 44 8.37 -1.20 17.49
C ILE A 44 7.89 -0.15 18.48
N ALA A 45 6.85 -0.47 19.27
CA ALA A 45 6.25 0.42 20.26
C ALA A 45 6.92 0.28 21.63
N GLY A 46 7.00 1.37 22.38
CA GLY A 46 7.48 1.38 23.77
C GLY A 46 7.93 2.76 24.24
N GLU A 47 8.05 2.93 25.55
CA GLU A 47 8.43 4.20 26.15
C GLU A 47 9.81 4.71 25.67
N ASN A 48 10.77 3.78 25.50
CA ASN A 48 12.11 4.03 24.97
C ASN A 48 12.23 3.69 23.47
N LEU A 49 11.11 3.46 22.79
CA LEU A 49 10.98 3.27 21.36
C LEU A 49 10.02 4.33 20.81
N PHE A 50 9.27 3.99 19.76
CA PHE A 50 8.24 4.86 19.20
C PHE A 50 6.91 4.69 19.95
N MET A 51 6.09 5.74 19.94
CA MET A 51 4.71 5.70 20.41
C MET A 51 3.80 6.38 19.38
N GLU A 52 2.54 5.99 19.41
CA GLU A 52 1.51 6.63 18.61
C GLU A 52 1.51 8.15 18.82
N GLY A 53 1.46 8.89 17.71
CA GLY A 53 1.46 10.34 17.74
C GLY A 53 2.85 10.97 17.88
N ASP A 54 3.93 10.20 17.86
CA ASP A 54 5.27 10.78 17.80
C ASP A 54 5.48 11.56 16.50
N ILE A 55 5.97 12.79 16.62
CA ILE A 55 6.38 13.61 15.47
C ILE A 55 7.90 13.53 15.36
N ILE A 56 8.40 12.88 14.32
CA ILE A 56 9.82 12.63 14.11
C ILE A 56 10.48 13.91 13.57
N LEU A 57 11.53 14.39 14.23
CA LEU A 57 12.26 15.59 13.84
C LEU A 57 13.50 15.27 13.01
N ASP A 58 14.36 14.41 13.53
CA ASP A 58 15.55 13.95 12.83
C ASP A 58 16.00 12.56 13.35
N ILE A 59 16.84 11.91 12.54
CA ILE A 59 17.44 10.61 12.83
C ILE A 59 18.94 10.75 12.61
N ASN A 60 19.74 10.62 13.68
CA ASN A 60 21.18 10.91 13.67
C ASN A 60 21.54 12.28 13.07
N GLY A 61 20.69 13.32 13.32
CA GLY A 61 20.84 14.66 12.76
C GLY A 61 20.40 14.80 11.29
N ASN A 62 19.93 13.74 10.63
CA ASN A 62 19.36 13.78 9.30
C ASN A 62 17.84 14.01 9.40
N VAL A 63 17.35 15.11 8.82
CA VAL A 63 15.92 15.42 8.76
C VAL A 63 15.29 14.63 7.60
N PRO A 64 14.38 13.65 7.88
CA PRO A 64 13.71 12.91 6.83
C PRO A 64 12.72 13.83 6.09
N GLN A 65 12.67 13.72 4.77
CA GLN A 65 11.73 14.50 3.96
C GLN A 65 10.36 13.83 3.87
N THR A 66 10.34 12.50 3.79
CA THR A 66 9.13 11.69 3.65
C THR A 66 9.05 10.61 4.72
N MET A 67 7.86 10.03 4.94
CA MET A 67 7.70 8.86 5.81
C MET A 67 8.56 7.66 5.37
N GLY A 68 8.79 7.52 4.05
CA GLY A 68 9.67 6.49 3.50
C GLY A 68 11.13 6.66 3.88
N ASP A 69 11.60 7.90 4.00
CA ASP A 69 12.98 8.22 4.41
C ASP A 69 13.25 7.81 5.85
N ILE A 70 12.25 7.92 6.73
CA ILE A 70 12.37 7.46 8.13
C ILE A 70 12.73 5.97 8.15
N SER A 71 11.97 5.16 7.40
CA SER A 71 12.20 3.72 7.31
C SER A 71 13.58 3.41 6.71
N SER A 72 14.01 4.15 5.69
CA SER A 72 15.31 3.98 5.05
C SER A 72 16.45 4.33 6.00
N LEU A 73 16.40 5.47 6.67
CA LEU A 73 17.42 5.92 7.61
C LEU A 73 17.58 4.95 8.79
N ILE A 74 16.50 4.35 9.27
CA ILE A 74 16.56 3.42 10.41
C ILE A 74 16.95 2.01 9.96
N VAL A 75 16.24 1.45 8.97
CA VAL A 75 16.35 0.02 8.64
C VAL A 75 17.48 -0.26 7.67
N ILE A 76 17.74 0.64 6.70
CA ILE A 76 18.76 0.44 5.68
C ILE A 76 20.11 0.99 6.15
N ASP A 77 20.10 2.23 6.68
CA ASP A 77 21.33 2.92 7.08
C ASP A 77 21.74 2.60 8.53
N GLY A 78 20.87 1.92 9.30
CA GLY A 78 21.17 1.46 10.66
C GLY A 78 21.26 2.60 11.68
N ASN A 79 20.66 3.76 11.41
CA ASN A 79 20.69 4.88 12.35
C ASN A 79 19.82 4.61 13.58
N ARG A 80 20.26 5.07 14.74
CA ARG A 80 19.67 4.70 16.03
C ARG A 80 19.20 5.87 16.89
N GLU A 81 19.76 7.04 16.72
CA GLU A 81 19.46 8.21 17.53
C GLU A 81 18.33 8.99 16.86
N VAL A 82 17.19 9.10 17.53
CA VAL A 82 16.00 9.75 17.00
C VAL A 82 15.58 10.88 17.90
N ASN A 83 15.46 12.07 17.34
CA ASN A 83 14.83 13.22 17.99
C ASN A 83 13.38 13.32 17.52
N LEU A 84 12.45 13.44 18.45
CA LEU A 84 11.02 13.48 18.19
C LEU A 84 10.29 14.41 19.17
N ILE A 85 9.04 14.74 18.86
CA ILE A 85 8.11 15.38 19.79
C ILE A 85 7.09 14.33 20.22
N ARG A 86 6.94 14.12 21.52
CA ARG A 86 5.97 13.23 22.15
C ARG A 86 5.13 14.03 23.14
N ASN A 87 3.82 14.09 22.93
CA ASN A 87 2.91 14.88 23.77
C ASN A 87 3.36 16.35 23.92
N GLY A 88 3.82 16.96 22.82
CA GLY A 88 4.29 18.36 22.81
C GLY A 88 5.68 18.58 23.41
N VAL A 89 6.36 17.56 23.93
CA VAL A 89 7.69 17.64 24.53
C VAL A 89 8.73 17.01 23.63
N LYS A 90 9.83 17.71 23.38
CA LYS A 90 10.97 17.13 22.66
C LYS A 90 11.58 16.00 23.45
N LYS A 91 11.76 14.87 22.82
CA LYS A 91 12.41 13.67 23.35
C LYS A 91 13.49 13.17 22.42
N HIS A 92 14.48 12.55 23.03
CA HIS A 92 15.52 11.80 22.35
C HIS A 92 15.39 10.34 22.72
N ILE A 93 15.39 9.46 21.74
CA ILE A 93 15.36 8.01 21.95
C ILE A 93 16.54 7.37 21.20
N SER A 94 17.12 6.33 21.80
CA SER A 94 18.17 5.52 21.19
C SER A 94 17.62 4.13 20.94
N LEU A 95 17.52 3.74 19.67
CA LEU A 95 16.96 2.46 19.26
C LEU A 95 17.92 1.31 19.61
N PRO A 96 17.43 0.17 20.10
CA PRO A 96 18.27 -0.96 20.45
C PRO A 96 18.93 -1.59 19.22
N SER A 97 20.04 -2.31 19.46
CA SER A 97 20.83 -2.90 18.37
C SER A 97 20.12 -3.97 17.55
N ASP A 98 19.04 -4.51 18.07
CA ASP A 98 18.19 -5.52 17.41
C ASP A 98 16.93 -4.92 16.73
N PHE A 99 16.80 -3.58 16.72
CA PHE A 99 15.59 -2.92 16.22
C PHE A 99 15.27 -3.28 14.76
N GLU A 100 16.27 -3.26 13.85
CA GLU A 100 16.04 -3.65 12.45
C GLU A 100 15.57 -5.10 12.34
N GLN A 101 16.09 -6.00 13.17
CA GLN A 101 15.67 -7.40 13.16
C GLN A 101 14.23 -7.53 13.60
N ARG A 102 13.77 -6.75 14.58
CA ARG A 102 12.37 -6.70 15.01
C ARG A 102 11.48 -6.20 13.88
N VAL A 103 11.89 -5.11 13.21
CA VAL A 103 11.16 -4.57 12.06
C VAL A 103 11.05 -5.63 10.95
N LEU A 104 12.17 -6.23 10.55
CA LEU A 104 12.18 -7.23 9.48
C LEU A 104 11.36 -8.48 9.80
N ALA A 105 11.25 -8.85 11.08
CA ALA A 105 10.49 -10.02 11.51
C ALA A 105 8.98 -9.77 11.57
N ASN A 106 8.55 -8.57 11.96
CA ASN A 106 7.16 -8.32 12.37
C ASN A 106 6.43 -7.33 11.45
N VAL A 107 7.11 -6.31 10.93
CA VAL A 107 6.49 -5.25 10.14
C VAL A 107 6.32 -5.68 8.68
N LYS A 108 5.08 -5.65 8.19
CA LYS A 108 4.73 -5.97 6.80
C LYS A 108 4.20 -4.72 6.11
N GLY A 109 5.07 -3.88 5.61
CA GLY A 109 4.66 -2.63 4.95
C GLY A 109 5.45 -1.42 5.42
N PRO A 110 4.89 -0.21 5.30
CA PRO A 110 5.51 1.00 5.83
C PRO A 110 5.71 0.88 7.34
N LEU A 111 6.85 1.35 7.85
CA LEU A 111 7.15 1.35 9.28
C LEU A 111 6.22 2.30 10.05
N PHE A 112 5.89 3.40 9.40
CA PHE A 112 5.01 4.44 9.92
C PHE A 112 4.01 4.89 8.87
N GLU A 113 2.80 5.21 9.33
CA GLU A 113 1.78 5.88 8.55
C GLU A 113 1.40 7.20 9.25
N PRO A 114 0.96 8.25 8.53
CA PRO A 114 0.50 9.46 9.19
C PRO A 114 -0.82 9.18 9.92
N LEU A 115 -0.92 9.61 11.17
CA LEU A 115 -2.21 9.67 11.85
C LEU A 115 -3.11 10.69 11.17
N ILE A 116 -4.38 10.33 11.00
CA ILE A 116 -5.40 11.21 10.43
C ILE A 116 -6.65 11.22 11.31
N PRO A 117 -7.29 12.39 11.51
CA PRO A 117 -8.57 12.47 12.20
C PRO A 117 -9.66 11.74 11.41
N THR A 118 -10.65 11.21 12.13
CA THR A 118 -11.82 10.56 11.51
C THR A 118 -12.80 11.63 11.03
N CYS A 119 -12.66 12.06 9.78
CA CYS A 119 -13.51 13.07 9.19
C CYS A 119 -14.39 12.47 8.10
N VAL A 120 -15.70 12.66 8.17
CA VAL A 120 -16.67 12.17 7.18
C VAL A 120 -16.48 12.90 5.86
N ASN A 121 -16.29 12.15 4.76
CA ASN A 121 -16.28 12.68 3.40
C ASN A 121 -17.69 12.64 2.81
N ASP A 122 -18.27 11.44 2.79
CA ASP A 122 -19.64 11.21 2.33
C ASP A 122 -20.32 10.08 3.13
N VAL A 123 -21.64 10.00 3.05
CA VAL A 123 -22.46 9.04 3.81
C VAL A 123 -23.21 8.14 2.84
N THR A 124 -23.08 6.84 3.05
CA THR A 124 -23.78 5.82 2.26
C THR A 124 -25.29 5.83 2.58
N LEU A 125 -26.13 5.85 1.56
CA LEU A 125 -27.57 5.80 1.73
C LEU A 125 -28.02 4.48 2.41
N ASN A 126 -29.06 4.58 3.25
CA ASN A 126 -29.61 3.44 4.00
C ASN A 126 -28.58 2.73 4.89
N SER A 127 -27.72 3.47 5.54
CA SER A 127 -26.72 2.99 6.48
C SER A 127 -26.96 3.56 7.89
N GLY A 128 -26.35 2.96 8.91
CA GLY A 128 -26.41 3.50 10.27
C GLY A 128 -25.97 4.96 10.36
N ALA A 129 -24.93 5.35 9.60
CA ALA A 129 -24.48 6.74 9.50
C ALA A 129 -25.56 7.67 8.91
N SER A 130 -26.26 7.21 7.87
CA SER A 130 -27.36 7.98 7.24
C SER A 130 -28.55 8.13 8.18
N GLU A 131 -28.94 7.06 8.88
CA GLU A 131 -30.06 7.06 9.85
C GLU A 131 -29.77 7.95 11.06
N ALA A 132 -28.51 7.97 11.51
CA ALA A 132 -28.05 8.84 12.61
C ALA A 132 -27.87 10.31 12.19
N GLY A 133 -28.00 10.65 10.91
CA GLY A 133 -27.86 12.00 10.40
C GLY A 133 -26.44 12.53 10.37
N LEU A 134 -25.45 11.64 10.16
CA LEU A 134 -24.08 12.07 9.90
C LEU A 134 -24.01 12.90 8.61
N GLN A 135 -23.12 13.87 8.58
CA GLN A 135 -22.97 14.82 7.48
C GLN A 135 -21.51 14.89 7.01
N PRO A 136 -21.27 15.25 5.75
CA PRO A 136 -19.90 15.57 5.29
C PRO A 136 -19.25 16.64 6.17
N ASN A 137 -17.98 16.47 6.48
CA ASN A 137 -17.16 17.26 7.40
C ASN A 137 -17.43 17.05 8.89
N ASP A 138 -18.30 16.15 9.31
CA ASP A 138 -18.35 15.73 10.71
C ASP A 138 -17.01 15.11 11.11
N SER A 139 -16.46 15.54 12.24
CA SER A 139 -15.23 15.02 12.81
C SER A 139 -15.56 14.09 13.99
N LEU A 140 -15.42 12.79 13.82
CA LEU A 140 -15.77 11.79 14.81
C LEU A 140 -14.63 11.68 15.83
N VAL A 141 -14.94 11.81 17.12
CA VAL A 141 -13.93 11.93 18.17
C VAL A 141 -14.14 11.01 19.37
N GLU A 142 -15.34 10.45 19.54
CA GLU A 142 -15.68 9.61 20.69
C GLU A 142 -16.59 8.44 20.29
N ILE A 143 -16.39 7.28 20.95
CA ILE A 143 -17.32 6.14 20.93
C ILE A 143 -17.68 5.83 22.38
N ASN A 144 -18.97 5.87 22.72
CA ASN A 144 -19.48 5.61 24.07
C ASN A 144 -18.77 6.46 25.16
N GLY A 145 -18.47 7.73 24.83
CA GLY A 145 -17.76 8.66 25.72
C GLY A 145 -16.26 8.42 25.86
N GLN A 146 -15.69 7.46 25.11
CA GLN A 146 -14.24 7.24 25.05
C GLN A 146 -13.66 7.96 23.83
N PRO A 147 -12.55 8.72 23.97
CA PRO A 147 -11.97 9.48 22.87
C PRO A 147 -11.25 8.58 21.84
N PHE A 148 -11.54 8.78 20.57
CA PHE A 148 -10.86 8.16 19.43
C PHE A 148 -10.57 9.23 18.37
N PRO A 149 -9.53 10.04 18.57
CA PRO A 149 -9.27 11.20 17.71
C PRO A 149 -8.78 10.83 16.31
N PHE A 150 -8.33 9.57 16.10
CA PHE A 150 -7.72 9.13 14.84
C PHE A 150 -8.45 7.94 14.24
N PHE A 151 -8.51 7.94 12.91
CA PHE A 151 -9.21 6.94 12.11
C PHE A 151 -8.72 5.50 12.37
N GLN A 152 -7.41 5.32 12.55
CA GLN A 152 -6.82 4.01 12.77
C GLN A 152 -7.39 3.34 14.04
N HIS A 153 -7.49 4.09 15.14
CA HIS A 153 -8.05 3.60 16.40
C HIS A 153 -9.58 3.44 16.33
N PHE A 154 -10.25 4.41 15.69
CA PHE A 154 -11.69 4.37 15.49
C PHE A 154 -12.14 3.12 14.71
N ALA A 155 -11.45 2.80 13.62
CA ALA A 155 -11.76 1.63 12.80
C ALA A 155 -11.59 0.30 13.55
N ILE A 156 -10.56 0.20 14.42
CA ILE A 156 -10.34 -0.99 15.26
C ILE A 156 -11.45 -1.12 16.30
N GLU A 157 -11.79 -0.04 16.99
CA GLU A 157 -12.80 -0.07 18.05
C GLU A 157 -14.19 -0.40 17.52
N LEU A 158 -14.57 0.06 16.33
CA LEU A 158 -15.84 -0.32 15.72
C LEU A 158 -16.02 -1.83 15.56
N GLN A 159 -14.94 -2.59 15.36
CA GLN A 159 -15.01 -4.05 15.25
C GLN A 159 -15.46 -4.73 16.56
N ASN A 160 -15.29 -4.06 17.71
CA ASN A 160 -15.72 -4.54 19.01
C ASN A 160 -17.22 -4.29 19.24
N HIS A 161 -17.87 -3.50 18.38
CA HIS A 161 -19.26 -3.06 18.54
C HIS A 161 -20.20 -3.54 17.42
N LYS A 162 -19.86 -4.63 16.73
CA LYS A 162 -20.71 -5.21 15.67
C LYS A 162 -22.13 -5.50 16.16
N ASP A 163 -23.10 -5.25 15.30
CA ASP A 163 -24.55 -5.47 15.56
C ASP A 163 -25.06 -4.76 16.83
N THR A 164 -24.42 -3.68 17.25
CA THR A 164 -24.84 -2.89 18.41
C THR A 164 -25.09 -1.44 18.05
N THR A 165 -25.83 -0.73 18.90
CA THR A 165 -25.96 0.72 18.83
C THR A 165 -24.92 1.34 19.73
N ILE A 166 -24.18 2.31 19.22
CA ILE A 166 -23.17 3.08 19.95
C ILE A 166 -23.57 4.55 20.06
N GLU A 167 -23.07 5.21 21.08
CA GLU A 167 -23.04 6.65 21.20
C GLU A 167 -21.81 7.19 20.48
N LEU A 168 -22.00 8.04 19.47
CA LEU A 168 -20.93 8.63 18.66
C LEU A 168 -20.83 10.11 18.93
N GLY A 169 -19.73 10.54 19.55
CA GLY A 169 -19.40 11.95 19.75
C GLY A 169 -18.66 12.50 18.52
N LEU A 170 -19.09 13.66 18.05
CA LEU A 170 -18.53 14.31 16.87
C LEU A 170 -18.54 15.83 17.01
N TYR A 171 -17.68 16.48 16.24
CA TYR A 171 -17.76 17.92 16.01
C TYR A 171 -18.36 18.20 14.64
N ARG A 172 -19.43 19.01 14.63
CA ARG A 172 -20.05 19.57 13.42
C ARG A 172 -19.77 21.07 13.38
N GLY A 173 -18.72 21.45 12.65
CA GLY A 173 -18.12 22.76 12.80
C GLY A 173 -17.48 22.89 14.18
N GLU A 174 -17.95 23.86 14.99
CA GLU A 174 -17.47 24.08 16.37
C GLU A 174 -18.39 23.43 17.43
N GLU A 175 -19.52 22.86 17.03
CA GLU A 175 -20.51 22.28 17.93
C GLU A 175 -20.20 20.81 18.21
N HIS A 176 -20.12 20.43 19.49
CA HIS A 176 -20.04 19.03 19.90
C HIS A 176 -21.43 18.41 19.90
N VAL A 177 -21.64 17.38 19.10
CA VAL A 177 -22.89 16.66 18.91
C VAL A 177 -22.70 15.21 19.28
N VAL A 178 -23.69 14.60 19.94
CA VAL A 178 -23.71 13.17 20.24
C VAL A 178 -24.92 12.55 19.54
N VAL A 179 -24.68 11.48 18.78
CA VAL A 179 -25.71 10.77 18.04
C VAL A 179 -25.66 9.26 18.35
N GLN A 180 -26.83 8.60 18.26
CA GLN A 180 -26.92 7.14 18.36
C GLN A 180 -26.79 6.56 16.96
N VAL A 181 -25.85 5.63 16.77
CA VAL A 181 -25.56 5.01 15.47
C VAL A 181 -25.54 3.50 15.56
N ASN A 182 -26.24 2.84 14.64
CA ASN A 182 -26.18 1.39 14.52
C ASN A 182 -24.94 0.95 13.75
N VAL A 183 -24.12 0.10 14.36
CA VAL A 183 -22.97 -0.55 13.74
C VAL A 183 -23.46 -1.80 13.01
N SER A 184 -23.07 -1.98 11.75
CA SER A 184 -23.43 -3.15 10.97
C SER A 184 -22.76 -4.44 11.48
N ASP A 185 -23.19 -5.58 10.97
CA ASP A 185 -22.56 -6.90 11.17
C ASP A 185 -21.10 -6.95 10.69
N ALA A 186 -20.77 -6.13 9.67
CA ALA A 186 -19.40 -5.96 9.19
C ALA A 186 -18.54 -5.06 10.09
N GLY A 187 -19.09 -4.42 11.13
CA GLY A 187 -18.39 -3.47 11.99
C GLY A 187 -18.14 -2.11 11.29
N THR A 188 -19.10 -1.66 10.49
CA THR A 188 -19.04 -0.38 9.78
C THR A 188 -20.26 0.47 10.09
N LEU A 189 -20.13 1.80 9.92
CA LEU A 189 -21.24 2.75 10.08
C LEU A 189 -21.87 3.13 8.73
N GLY A 190 -21.15 2.93 7.62
CA GLY A 190 -21.60 3.29 6.27
C GLY A 190 -21.33 4.75 5.92
N PHE A 191 -20.12 5.20 6.14
CA PHE A 191 -19.59 6.45 5.60
C PHE A 191 -18.20 6.22 5.01
N HIS A 192 -17.76 7.12 4.13
CA HIS A 192 -16.37 7.18 3.69
C HIS A 192 -15.65 8.31 4.43
N THR A 193 -14.45 8.02 4.92
CA THR A 193 -13.60 9.04 5.55
C THR A 193 -12.86 9.85 4.49
N LYS A 194 -12.50 11.09 4.82
CA LYS A 194 -11.55 11.86 4.02
C LYS A 194 -10.22 11.15 3.92
N MET A 195 -9.59 11.24 2.76
CA MET A 195 -8.27 10.69 2.53
C MET A 195 -7.19 11.54 3.22
N PRO A 196 -6.00 10.97 3.53
CA PRO A 196 -4.90 11.76 4.09
C PRO A 196 -4.57 13.02 3.28
N ARG A 197 -4.69 12.97 1.95
CA ARG A 197 -4.46 14.11 1.04
C ARG A 197 -5.47 15.26 1.20
N ASP A 198 -6.64 14.99 1.76
CA ASP A 198 -7.68 16.00 2.00
C ASP A 198 -7.52 16.68 3.37
N LEU A 199 -6.71 16.07 4.25
CA LEU A 199 -6.52 16.47 5.64
C LEU A 199 -5.11 16.97 5.95
N LEU A 200 -4.12 16.56 5.16
CA LEU A 200 -2.72 16.90 5.32
C LEU A 200 -2.18 17.63 4.08
N VAL A 201 -1.19 18.47 4.28
CA VAL A 201 -0.59 19.26 3.19
C VAL A 201 0.47 18.44 2.47
N TYR A 202 0.14 18.00 1.27
CA TYR A 202 1.07 17.31 0.38
C TYR A 202 1.87 18.29 -0.47
N ASN A 203 3.12 17.99 -0.69
CA ASN A 203 3.96 18.71 -1.65
C ASN A 203 3.96 17.99 -2.99
N THR A 204 3.99 18.77 -4.07
CA THR A 204 4.14 18.24 -5.44
C THR A 204 5.43 18.78 -6.01
N GLU A 205 6.39 17.91 -6.24
CA GLU A 205 7.62 18.22 -6.94
C GLU A 205 7.39 18.11 -8.46
N LYS A 206 7.59 19.22 -9.15
CA LYS A 206 7.42 19.31 -10.62
C LYS A 206 8.77 19.15 -11.30
N PHE A 207 8.80 18.33 -12.34
CA PHE A 207 10.01 18.08 -13.12
C PHE A 207 9.87 18.66 -14.52
N GLY A 208 10.94 19.28 -15.03
CA GLY A 208 11.07 19.59 -16.44
C GLY A 208 11.17 18.29 -17.27
N PHE A 209 11.01 18.42 -18.60
CA PHE A 209 11.04 17.24 -19.48
C PHE A 209 12.30 16.36 -19.28
N PHE A 210 13.48 16.98 -19.23
CA PHE A 210 14.73 16.23 -19.05
C PHE A 210 14.91 15.69 -17.62
N GLU A 211 14.42 16.38 -16.62
CA GLU A 211 14.47 15.96 -15.23
C GLU A 211 13.51 14.80 -14.94
N SER A 212 12.40 14.73 -15.66
CA SER A 212 11.42 13.63 -15.52
C SER A 212 11.97 12.29 -16.02
N ILE A 213 13.01 12.28 -16.85
CA ILE A 213 13.58 11.03 -17.40
C ILE A 213 14.20 10.18 -16.28
N PRO A 214 15.19 10.65 -15.51
CA PRO A 214 15.75 9.87 -14.41
C PRO A 214 14.71 9.55 -13.36
N GLU A 215 13.80 10.47 -13.02
CA GLU A 215 12.77 10.25 -12.00
C GLU A 215 11.76 9.17 -12.42
N GLY A 216 11.31 9.16 -13.67
CA GLY A 216 10.43 8.11 -14.20
C GLY A 216 11.10 6.74 -14.26
N ILE A 217 12.39 6.69 -14.62
CA ILE A 217 13.18 5.45 -14.59
C ILE A 217 13.30 4.95 -13.14
N ASN A 218 13.66 5.81 -12.20
CA ASN A 218 13.77 5.47 -10.79
C ASN A 218 12.45 4.92 -10.24
N LEU A 219 11.32 5.57 -10.53
CA LEU A 219 9.99 5.11 -10.14
C LEU A 219 9.69 3.72 -10.72
N GLY A 220 10.02 3.47 -11.98
CA GLY A 220 9.83 2.17 -12.63
C GLY A 220 10.67 1.07 -11.98
N VAL A 221 11.96 1.33 -11.71
CA VAL A 221 12.86 0.38 -11.05
C VAL A 221 12.42 0.10 -9.62
N GLU A 222 12.03 1.13 -8.86
CA GLU A 222 11.52 0.99 -7.50
C GLU A 222 10.23 0.15 -7.48
N THR A 223 9.31 0.43 -8.39
CA THR A 223 8.05 -0.32 -8.54
C THR A 223 8.32 -1.79 -8.84
N LEU A 224 9.21 -2.08 -9.79
CA LEU A 224 9.62 -3.45 -10.09
C LEU A 224 10.27 -4.13 -8.87
N GLY A 225 11.15 -3.44 -8.16
CA GLY A 225 11.80 -3.95 -6.95
C GLY A 225 10.80 -4.31 -5.85
N LYS A 226 9.83 -3.44 -5.59
CA LYS A 226 8.71 -3.69 -4.64
C LYS A 226 7.88 -4.90 -5.08
N TYR A 227 7.55 -5.00 -6.36
CA TYR A 227 6.79 -6.13 -6.90
C TYR A 227 7.53 -7.46 -6.77
N VAL A 228 8.81 -7.51 -7.11
CA VAL A 228 9.66 -8.71 -6.97
C VAL A 228 9.73 -9.16 -5.51
N LYS A 229 9.91 -8.22 -4.57
CA LYS A 229 9.92 -8.53 -3.14
C LYS A 229 8.56 -9.08 -2.68
N SER A 230 7.45 -8.47 -3.14
CA SER A 230 6.10 -8.93 -2.78
C SER A 230 5.79 -10.34 -3.30
N MET A 231 6.36 -10.75 -4.43
CA MET A 231 6.22 -12.11 -4.93
C MET A 231 6.80 -13.17 -3.98
N GLY A 232 7.83 -12.82 -3.21
CA GLY A 232 8.34 -13.71 -2.16
C GLY A 232 7.29 -14.06 -1.11
N LEU A 233 6.37 -13.13 -0.84
CA LEU A 233 5.27 -13.33 0.12
C LEU A 233 4.23 -14.34 -0.36
N LEU A 234 4.07 -14.53 -1.67
CA LEU A 234 3.10 -15.47 -2.25
C LEU A 234 3.42 -16.93 -1.89
N PHE A 235 4.65 -17.23 -1.54
CA PHE A 235 5.06 -18.56 -1.06
C PHE A 235 4.71 -18.80 0.41
N SER A 236 4.18 -17.81 1.12
CA SER A 236 3.62 -17.97 2.46
C SER A 236 2.13 -18.37 2.39
N LYS A 237 1.63 -19.01 3.47
CA LYS A 237 0.22 -19.43 3.55
C LYS A 237 -0.75 -18.24 3.45
N GLU A 238 -0.40 -17.14 4.09
CA GLU A 238 -1.19 -15.91 4.12
C GLU A 238 -1.09 -15.13 2.81
N GLY A 239 0.10 -15.06 2.21
CA GLY A 239 0.32 -14.41 0.92
C GLY A 239 -0.40 -15.12 -0.22
N ALA A 240 -0.45 -16.45 -0.22
CA ALA A 240 -1.21 -17.20 -1.22
C ALA A 240 -2.71 -16.86 -1.21
N LYS A 241 -3.27 -16.55 -0.04
CA LYS A 241 -4.67 -16.11 0.08
C LYS A 241 -4.91 -14.69 -0.47
N GLN A 242 -3.85 -13.88 -0.63
CA GLN A 242 -3.94 -12.52 -1.16
C GLN A 242 -3.82 -12.47 -2.70
N LEU A 243 -3.55 -13.61 -3.35
CA LEU A 243 -3.58 -13.68 -4.79
C LEU A 243 -4.93 -13.18 -5.33
N GLY A 244 -4.86 -12.17 -6.19
CA GLY A 244 -6.01 -11.59 -6.88
C GLY A 244 -6.06 -12.01 -8.35
N GLY A 245 -7.29 -12.16 -8.86
CA GLY A 245 -7.56 -12.36 -10.26
C GLY A 245 -7.95 -11.06 -10.97
N PHE A 246 -8.77 -11.16 -12.00
CA PHE A 246 -9.24 -9.99 -12.77
C PHE A 246 -10.07 -9.00 -11.93
N GLY A 247 -10.85 -9.49 -10.97
CA GLY A 247 -11.61 -8.63 -10.05
C GLY A 247 -10.71 -7.76 -9.19
N SER A 248 -9.61 -8.33 -8.67
CA SER A 248 -8.61 -7.58 -7.89
C SER A 248 -7.86 -6.57 -8.75
N ILE A 249 -7.54 -6.90 -10.03
CA ILE A 249 -6.96 -5.93 -10.97
C ILE A 249 -7.92 -4.76 -11.21
N GLY A 250 -9.23 -5.01 -11.32
CA GLY A 250 -10.21 -3.94 -11.46
C GLY A 250 -10.23 -2.98 -10.27
N LYS A 251 -10.03 -3.49 -9.06
CA LYS A 251 -10.03 -2.71 -7.81
C LYS A 251 -8.85 -1.74 -7.66
N ILE A 252 -7.75 -1.89 -8.42
CA ILE A 252 -6.64 -0.92 -8.40
C ILE A 252 -7.00 0.40 -9.10
N PHE A 253 -8.06 0.42 -9.91
CA PHE A 253 -8.56 1.64 -10.52
C PHE A 253 -9.62 2.28 -9.61
N PRO A 254 -9.54 3.60 -9.39
CA PRO A 254 -10.50 4.29 -8.53
C PRO A 254 -11.89 4.28 -9.16
N SER A 255 -12.92 4.42 -8.32
CA SER A 255 -14.33 4.54 -8.75
C SER A 255 -14.58 5.81 -9.56
N GLU A 256 -13.85 6.88 -9.28
CA GLU A 256 -13.88 8.12 -10.04
C GLU A 256 -12.69 8.18 -11.00
N TRP A 257 -12.95 8.70 -12.22
CA TRP A 257 -11.92 8.76 -13.25
C TRP A 257 -10.78 9.71 -12.87
N ASN A 258 -9.56 9.18 -12.80
CA ASN A 258 -8.34 9.94 -12.53
C ASN A 258 -7.25 9.55 -13.54
N TRP A 259 -6.87 10.49 -14.41
CA TRP A 259 -5.90 10.24 -15.47
C TRP A 259 -4.51 9.87 -14.94
N GLN A 260 -4.04 10.48 -13.86
CA GLN A 260 -2.75 10.17 -13.26
C GLN A 260 -2.72 8.73 -12.75
N ILE A 261 -3.72 8.34 -11.97
CA ILE A 261 -3.83 6.98 -11.42
C ILE A 261 -4.02 5.97 -12.55
N PHE A 262 -4.80 6.30 -13.57
CA PHE A 262 -4.96 5.44 -14.75
C PHE A 262 -3.62 5.12 -15.41
N TRP A 263 -2.78 6.13 -15.68
CA TRP A 263 -1.49 5.93 -16.31
C TRP A 263 -0.48 5.24 -15.39
N LEU A 264 -0.47 5.56 -14.08
CA LEU A 264 0.37 4.85 -13.10
C LEU A 264 0.03 3.36 -13.05
N ASN A 265 -1.27 3.01 -13.00
CA ASN A 265 -1.70 1.62 -12.99
C ASN A 265 -1.42 0.92 -14.32
N THR A 266 -1.56 1.62 -15.46
CA THR A 266 -1.20 1.08 -16.76
C THR A 266 0.30 0.77 -16.86
N ALA A 267 1.16 1.66 -16.38
CA ALA A 267 2.61 1.42 -16.30
C ALA A 267 2.95 0.26 -15.37
N PHE A 268 2.29 0.19 -14.21
CA PHE A 268 2.44 -0.89 -13.24
C PHE A 268 2.08 -2.24 -13.86
N LEU A 269 0.92 -2.36 -14.52
CA LEU A 269 0.51 -3.58 -15.20
C LEU A 269 1.48 -3.97 -16.33
N SER A 270 2.01 -3.00 -17.05
CA SER A 270 2.99 -3.25 -18.11
C SER A 270 4.31 -3.79 -17.54
N ILE A 271 4.79 -3.28 -16.39
CA ILE A 271 5.95 -3.84 -15.67
C ILE A 271 5.69 -5.26 -15.19
N ILE A 272 4.51 -5.51 -14.61
CA ILE A 272 4.13 -6.86 -14.16
C ILE A 272 4.14 -7.83 -15.34
N LEU A 273 3.54 -7.47 -16.46
CA LEU A 273 3.52 -8.31 -17.66
C LEU A 273 4.93 -8.57 -18.20
N ALA A 274 5.80 -7.55 -18.20
CA ALA A 274 7.20 -7.73 -18.59
C ALA A 274 7.91 -8.72 -17.65
N PHE A 275 7.76 -8.54 -16.34
CA PHE A 275 8.39 -9.40 -15.34
C PHE A 275 7.86 -10.84 -15.40
N MET A 276 6.53 -11.02 -15.43
CA MET A 276 5.94 -12.36 -15.51
C MET A 276 6.39 -13.12 -16.76
N ASN A 277 6.49 -12.43 -17.89
CA ASN A 277 6.94 -13.04 -19.14
C ASN A 277 8.44 -13.40 -19.16
N ILE A 278 9.28 -12.81 -18.27
CA ILE A 278 10.69 -13.18 -18.16
C ILE A 278 10.93 -14.40 -17.25
N LEU A 279 9.92 -14.78 -16.45
CA LEU A 279 10.04 -15.94 -15.57
C LEU A 279 10.30 -17.23 -16.35
N PRO A 280 11.13 -18.17 -15.85
CA PRO A 280 11.49 -19.40 -16.54
C PRO A 280 10.36 -20.43 -16.47
N ILE A 281 9.15 -20.03 -16.83
CA ILE A 281 7.95 -20.88 -16.85
C ILE A 281 7.71 -21.33 -18.30
N PRO A 282 7.77 -22.63 -18.61
CA PRO A 282 7.40 -23.13 -19.93
C PRO A 282 5.94 -22.71 -20.23
N ALA A 283 5.69 -22.15 -21.38
CA ALA A 283 4.48 -21.47 -21.86
C ALA A 283 4.53 -19.94 -21.78
N LEU A 284 5.51 -19.34 -21.11
CA LEU A 284 5.86 -17.92 -21.19
C LEU A 284 7.12 -17.71 -22.04
N ASP A 285 7.38 -16.46 -22.44
CA ASP A 285 8.56 -16.11 -23.26
C ASP A 285 9.88 -16.49 -22.56
N GLY A 286 9.96 -16.31 -21.23
CA GLY A 286 11.11 -16.71 -20.43
C GLY A 286 11.41 -18.21 -20.44
N GLY A 287 10.38 -19.05 -20.56
CA GLY A 287 10.57 -20.49 -20.75
C GLY A 287 11.26 -20.82 -22.05
N HIS A 288 10.92 -20.13 -23.12
CA HIS A 288 11.61 -20.28 -24.41
C HIS A 288 13.06 -19.79 -24.35
N VAL A 289 13.32 -18.69 -23.65
CA VAL A 289 14.70 -18.20 -23.41
C VAL A 289 15.52 -19.24 -22.65
N MET A 290 14.94 -19.87 -21.64
CA MET A 290 15.60 -20.94 -20.87
C MET A 290 16.00 -22.13 -21.78
N PHE A 291 15.13 -22.53 -22.71
CA PHE A 291 15.45 -23.61 -23.65
C PHE A 291 16.55 -23.21 -24.63
N LEU A 292 16.59 -21.96 -25.10
CA LEU A 292 17.67 -21.44 -25.93
C LEU A 292 19.01 -21.41 -25.17
N ILE A 293 19.00 -20.98 -23.90
CA ILE A 293 20.20 -21.00 -23.03
C ILE A 293 20.69 -22.45 -22.87
N TYR A 294 19.78 -23.41 -22.64
CA TYR A 294 20.13 -24.83 -22.59
C TYR A 294 20.79 -25.29 -23.89
N GLU A 295 20.22 -24.97 -25.05
CA GLU A 295 20.77 -25.31 -26.36
C GLU A 295 22.17 -24.77 -26.57
N MET A 296 22.40 -23.49 -26.18
CA MET A 296 23.71 -22.85 -26.24
C MET A 296 24.76 -23.54 -25.37
N ILE A 297 24.39 -24.01 -24.18
CA ILE A 297 25.29 -24.67 -23.21
C ILE A 297 25.51 -26.14 -23.60
N ALA A 298 24.45 -26.85 -23.94
CA ALA A 298 24.49 -28.28 -24.23
C ALA A 298 24.93 -28.60 -25.67
N GLY A 299 25.00 -27.61 -26.57
CA GLY A 299 25.35 -27.73 -27.98
C GLY A 299 24.32 -28.50 -28.82
N LYS A 300 23.13 -28.78 -28.25
CA LYS A 300 22.03 -29.46 -28.94
C LYS A 300 20.67 -29.00 -28.42
N ALA A 301 19.71 -28.86 -29.32
CA ALA A 301 18.33 -28.51 -28.95
C ALA A 301 17.67 -29.61 -28.11
N PRO A 302 16.80 -29.24 -27.14
CA PRO A 302 15.91 -30.21 -26.49
C PRO A 302 15.01 -30.91 -27.51
N SER A 303 14.60 -32.15 -27.22
CA SER A 303 13.71 -32.85 -28.13
C SER A 303 12.32 -32.22 -28.18
N ASP A 304 11.64 -32.27 -29.34
CA ASP A 304 10.30 -31.71 -29.53
C ASP A 304 9.28 -32.29 -28.54
N LYS A 305 9.43 -33.59 -28.21
CA LYS A 305 8.59 -34.23 -27.19
C LYS A 305 8.77 -33.64 -25.79
N PHE A 306 9.99 -33.27 -25.45
CA PHE A 306 10.29 -32.59 -24.16
C PHE A 306 9.72 -31.20 -24.15
N LEU A 307 9.96 -30.40 -25.20
CA LEU A 307 9.43 -29.04 -25.32
C LEU A 307 7.90 -29.01 -25.21
N THR A 308 7.21 -29.89 -25.96
CA THR A 308 5.75 -30.00 -25.92
C THR A 308 5.24 -30.37 -24.53
N ARG A 309 5.88 -31.34 -23.85
CA ARG A 309 5.48 -31.70 -22.46
C ARG A 309 5.71 -30.58 -21.49
N ALA A 310 6.85 -29.90 -21.55
CA ALA A 310 7.16 -28.77 -20.70
C ALA A 310 6.14 -27.64 -20.90
N GLN A 311 5.77 -27.32 -22.15
CA GLN A 311 4.75 -26.31 -22.45
C GLN A 311 3.38 -26.70 -21.88
N VAL A 312 2.95 -27.98 -22.03
CA VAL A 312 1.69 -28.44 -21.45
C VAL A 312 1.69 -28.31 -19.92
N VAL A 313 2.78 -28.70 -19.26
CA VAL A 313 2.91 -28.55 -17.80
C VAL A 313 2.84 -27.07 -17.40
N GLY A 314 3.60 -26.20 -18.07
CA GLY A 314 3.57 -24.75 -17.81
C GLY A 314 2.17 -24.17 -18.01
N MET A 315 1.47 -24.57 -19.07
CA MET A 315 0.10 -24.12 -19.33
C MET A 315 -0.87 -24.60 -18.23
N VAL A 316 -0.77 -25.86 -17.78
CA VAL A 316 -1.61 -26.38 -16.68
C VAL A 316 -1.36 -25.59 -15.40
N VAL A 317 -0.09 -25.30 -15.07
CA VAL A 317 0.25 -24.49 -13.88
C VAL A 317 -0.35 -23.09 -13.98
N LEU A 318 -0.20 -22.39 -15.12
CA LEU A 318 -0.75 -21.06 -15.32
C LEU A 318 -2.28 -21.04 -15.26
N LEU A 319 -2.95 -22.00 -15.89
CA LEU A 319 -4.42 -22.12 -15.84
C LEU A 319 -4.91 -22.41 -14.43
N SER A 320 -4.22 -23.28 -13.69
CA SER A 320 -4.56 -23.59 -12.30
C SER A 320 -4.41 -22.35 -11.41
N LEU A 321 -3.34 -21.57 -11.59
CA LEU A 321 -3.12 -20.31 -10.86
C LEU A 321 -4.21 -19.28 -11.20
N LEU A 322 -4.56 -19.16 -12.49
CA LEU A 322 -5.62 -18.25 -12.94
C LEU A 322 -6.98 -18.63 -12.35
N LEU A 323 -7.32 -19.93 -12.36
CA LEU A 323 -8.55 -20.43 -11.76
C LEU A 323 -8.57 -20.19 -10.25
N TYR A 324 -7.45 -20.44 -9.57
CA TYR A 324 -7.34 -20.18 -8.13
C TYR A 324 -7.52 -18.70 -7.82
N ALA A 325 -6.80 -17.79 -8.50
CA ALA A 325 -6.87 -16.34 -8.27
C ALA A 325 -8.28 -15.78 -8.52
N ASN A 326 -8.92 -16.15 -9.64
CA ASN A 326 -10.30 -15.71 -9.91
C ASN A 326 -11.30 -16.39 -8.96
N GLY A 327 -11.07 -17.63 -8.56
CA GLY A 327 -11.88 -18.29 -7.53
C GLY A 327 -11.80 -17.59 -6.18
N MET A 328 -10.61 -17.10 -5.79
CA MET A 328 -10.44 -16.30 -4.58
C MET A 328 -11.13 -14.94 -4.68
N ASP A 329 -11.16 -14.30 -5.86
CA ASP A 329 -11.91 -13.06 -6.05
C ASP A 329 -13.42 -13.28 -5.86
N ILE A 330 -13.96 -14.36 -6.44
CA ILE A 330 -15.38 -14.74 -6.29
C ILE A 330 -15.69 -15.07 -4.83
N TYR A 331 -14.82 -15.84 -4.17
CA TYR A 331 -14.99 -16.17 -2.76
C TYR A 331 -15.05 -14.94 -1.87
N ARG A 332 -14.10 -13.97 -2.04
CA ARG A 332 -14.09 -12.70 -1.30
C ARG A 332 -15.35 -11.88 -1.57
N TRP A 333 -15.80 -11.85 -2.81
CA TRP A 333 -17.02 -11.12 -3.18
C TRP A 333 -18.27 -11.71 -2.51
N ILE A 334 -18.39 -13.04 -2.45
CA ILE A 334 -19.53 -13.72 -1.78
C ILE A 334 -19.42 -13.62 -0.26
N ALA A 335 -18.20 -13.72 0.29
CA ALA A 335 -17.96 -13.68 1.73
C ALA A 335 -17.98 -12.24 2.31
N GLY A 336 -18.09 -11.19 1.46
CA GLY A 336 -18.06 -9.80 1.91
C GLY A 336 -16.71 -9.35 2.46
N ALA A 337 -15.62 -9.99 2.04
CA ALA A 337 -14.26 -9.78 2.56
C ALA A 337 -13.40 -8.95 1.58
#